data_2efd248e2b3df8812353b61c1353f43e
#
_entry.id   2efd248e2b3df8812353b61c1353f43e
#
_cell.length_a   1.000
_cell.length_b   1.000
_cell.length_c   1.000
_cell.angle_alpha   90.00
_cell.angle_beta   90.00
_cell.angle_gamma   90.00
#
_symmetry.space_group_name_H-M   'P 1'
#
loop_
_entity.id
_entity.type
_entity.pdbx_description
1 polymer ?
#
loop_
_entity_poly.entity_id
_entity_poly.type
_entity_poly.pdbx_seq_one_letter_code
_entity_poly.pdbx_strand_id
1 'polypeptide(L)'
;MKENITVPKLVIIGDSAYDTNRFIGEDGSHFFKTNYGGAGTYSSVPASLFYRVGLVSNAGEDFNVDKLKKFNIDLRGFHTRKDEKTSRFYNILKTRDGQEREIAAEYNERLTATFDDIPKEFLKAKYFYISTMLPKNQKQIIEKLRNHNPNVIIGVDTFEEYANSDETREVFDLADIAFVDKEFSNLIQCKSKTKVIKLGKTGCILLDREHAQKFDATVIENVVDKTGAGDCLNGVFMNLIANGYSNEVALKKAIEIHYQ
;
A
#
# COMPACT_ATOMS: atom_id res chain seq x y z
N MET A 1 -22.19 17.24 21.76
CA MET A 1 -22.43 17.22 20.28
C MET A 1 -21.83 15.95 19.75
N LYS A 2 -22.60 15.06 19.11
CA LYS A 2 -22.02 13.91 18.38
C LYS A 2 -21.31 14.50 17.17
N GLU A 3 -19.97 14.45 17.14
CA GLU A 3 -19.24 14.73 15.92
C GLU A 3 -19.82 13.86 14.81
N ASN A 4 -20.29 14.50 13.73
CA ASN A 4 -20.66 13.80 12.51
C ASN A 4 -19.36 13.24 11.90
N ILE A 5 -18.94 12.08 12.39
CA ILE A 5 -17.73 11.40 11.91
C ILE A 5 -18.03 10.95 10.48
N THR A 6 -17.55 11.72 9.51
CA THR A 6 -17.70 11.39 8.09
C THR A 6 -16.98 10.09 7.78
N VAL A 7 -17.63 9.23 7.00
CA VAL A 7 -17.00 8.00 6.47
C VAL A 7 -15.92 8.39 5.48
N PRO A 8 -14.69 7.86 5.58
CA PRO A 8 -13.65 8.13 4.60
C PRO A 8 -14.07 7.59 3.23
N LYS A 9 -13.75 8.31 2.15
CA LYS A 9 -14.07 7.87 0.79
C LYS A 9 -13.22 6.67 0.35
N LEU A 10 -11.97 6.60 0.86
CA LEU A 10 -11.04 5.49 0.66
C LEU A 10 -10.79 4.78 1.98
N VAL A 11 -10.85 3.46 1.96
CA VAL A 11 -10.37 2.57 3.03
C VAL A 11 -9.17 1.79 2.51
N ILE A 12 -8.07 1.85 3.24
CA ILE A 12 -6.83 1.12 2.98
C ILE A 12 -6.79 -0.06 3.94
N ILE A 13 -6.56 -1.27 3.41
CA ILE A 13 -6.46 -2.51 4.18
C ILE A 13 -5.06 -3.05 3.98
N GLY A 14 -4.28 -3.16 5.04
CA GLY A 14 -2.90 -3.63 4.94
C GLY A 14 -2.17 -3.61 6.27
N ASP A 15 -0.96 -4.15 6.25
CA ASP A 15 -0.16 -4.34 7.45
C ASP A 15 0.42 -3.02 7.98
N SER A 16 0.55 -2.95 9.31
CA SER A 16 1.38 -1.98 10.02
C SER A 16 2.50 -2.76 10.72
N ALA A 17 3.72 -2.35 10.48
CA ALA A 17 4.92 -3.06 10.91
C ALA A 17 6.01 -2.10 11.39
N TYR A 18 7.13 -2.66 11.82
CA TYR A 18 8.38 -1.93 12.00
C TYR A 18 9.38 -2.36 10.93
N ASP A 19 9.95 -1.39 10.22
CA ASP A 19 11.01 -1.59 9.26
C ASP A 19 12.33 -1.12 9.85
N THR A 20 13.31 -2.01 9.91
CA THR A 20 14.68 -1.71 10.34
C THR A 20 15.59 -1.74 9.13
N ASN A 21 16.08 -0.57 8.75
CA ASN A 21 16.97 -0.42 7.63
C ASN A 21 18.41 -0.35 8.11
N ARG A 22 19.30 -1.14 7.48
CA ARG A 22 20.75 -1.05 7.67
C ARG A 22 21.34 -0.17 6.58
N PHE A 23 22.02 0.87 6.98
CA PHE A 23 22.71 1.80 6.09
C PHE A 23 24.23 1.61 6.20
N ILE A 24 24.94 1.95 5.13
CA ILE A 24 26.40 1.96 5.06
C ILE A 24 26.85 3.41 5.00
N GLY A 25 27.60 3.85 6.03
CA GLY A 25 28.20 5.17 6.08
C GLY A 25 29.33 5.36 5.06
N GLU A 26 29.74 6.60 4.83
CA GLU A 26 30.83 6.92 3.90
C GLU A 26 32.17 6.30 4.31
N ASP A 27 32.39 6.14 5.61
CA ASP A 27 33.53 5.49 6.22
C ASP A 27 33.44 3.94 6.25
N GLY A 28 32.35 3.37 5.68
CA GLY A 28 32.06 1.93 5.70
C GLY A 28 31.41 1.46 7.00
N SER A 29 31.12 2.34 7.95
CA SER A 29 30.37 2.00 9.16
C SER A 29 28.94 1.58 8.84
N HIS A 30 28.36 0.74 9.71
CA HIS A 30 26.98 0.28 9.57
C HIS A 30 26.12 0.89 10.69
N PHE A 31 24.99 1.47 10.34
CA PHE A 31 24.01 1.93 11.31
C PHE A 31 22.62 1.44 10.96
N PHE A 32 21.77 1.33 11.96
CA PHE A 32 20.43 0.81 11.85
C PHE A 32 19.42 1.90 12.21
N LYS A 33 18.33 1.97 11.47
CA LYS A 33 17.23 2.85 11.77
C LYS A 33 15.91 2.09 11.67
N THR A 34 15.14 2.08 12.76
CA THR A 34 13.81 1.49 12.80
C THR A 34 12.76 2.59 12.61
N ASN A 35 11.89 2.39 11.64
CA ASN A 35 10.79 3.28 11.30
C ASN A 35 9.47 2.52 11.36
N TYR A 36 8.38 3.26 11.31
CA TYR A 36 7.06 2.70 11.06
C TYR A 36 6.98 2.25 9.60
N GLY A 37 6.55 1.03 9.39
CA GLY A 37 6.51 0.36 8.11
C GLY A 37 5.23 -0.42 7.89
N GLY A 38 5.29 -1.33 6.93
CA GLY A 38 4.15 -2.10 6.46
C GLY A 38 3.34 -1.38 5.39
N ALA A 39 2.83 -2.13 4.43
CA ALA A 39 2.17 -1.58 3.24
C ALA A 39 0.95 -0.70 3.57
N GLY A 40 0.19 -1.04 4.62
CA GLY A 40 -0.93 -0.22 5.10
C GLY A 40 -0.48 1.15 5.63
N THR A 41 0.62 1.19 6.39
CA THR A 41 1.18 2.45 6.91
C THR A 41 1.77 3.29 5.78
N TYR A 42 2.60 2.69 4.91
CA TYR A 42 3.22 3.39 3.78
C TYR A 42 2.20 3.94 2.77
N SER A 43 1.04 3.30 2.64
CA SER A 43 -0.03 3.79 1.77
C SER A 43 -0.87 4.87 2.44
N SER A 44 -1.22 4.70 3.72
CA SER A 44 -2.19 5.56 4.40
C SER A 44 -1.62 6.91 4.80
N VAL A 45 -0.37 6.95 5.27
CA VAL A 45 0.27 8.20 5.73
C VAL A 45 0.36 9.23 4.60
N PRO A 46 0.99 8.96 3.45
CA PRO A 46 1.07 9.94 2.37
C PRO A 46 -0.30 10.24 1.75
N ALA A 47 -1.18 9.25 1.60
CA ALA A 47 -2.54 9.48 1.11
C ALA A 47 -3.31 10.47 2.00
N SER A 48 -3.13 10.39 3.32
CA SER A 48 -3.82 11.25 4.29
C SER A 48 -3.43 12.73 4.22
N LEU A 49 -2.32 13.06 3.56
CA LEU A 49 -1.90 14.45 3.31
C LEU A 49 -2.82 15.18 2.34
N PHE A 50 -3.57 14.45 1.52
CA PHE A 50 -4.55 15.03 0.58
C PHE A 50 -5.95 15.03 1.17
N TYR A 51 -6.46 13.86 1.53
CA TYR A 51 -7.81 13.68 2.07
C TYR A 51 -7.81 12.58 3.11
N ARG A 52 -8.78 12.65 4.04
CA ARG A 52 -8.95 11.64 5.07
C ARG A 52 -9.11 10.24 4.47
N VAL A 53 -8.38 9.28 5.05
CA VAL A 53 -8.44 7.85 4.69
C VAL A 53 -8.83 7.02 5.90
N GLY A 54 -9.48 5.88 5.69
CA GLY A 54 -9.64 4.84 6.72
C GLY A 54 -8.48 3.85 6.62
N LEU A 55 -7.92 3.44 7.74
CA LEU A 55 -6.93 2.37 7.82
C LEU A 55 -7.52 1.17 8.57
N VAL A 56 -7.50 0.01 7.92
CA VAL A 56 -7.79 -1.30 8.53
C VAL A 56 -6.48 -2.06 8.61
N SER A 57 -6.00 -2.26 9.83
CA SER A 57 -4.72 -2.88 10.09
C SER A 57 -4.68 -3.49 11.49
N ASN A 58 -3.90 -4.53 11.67
CA ASN A 58 -3.61 -5.08 12.97
C ASN A 58 -2.11 -4.92 13.28
N ALA A 59 -1.79 -4.65 14.53
CA ALA A 59 -0.42 -4.62 15.03
C ALA A 59 -0.34 -5.27 16.42
N GLY A 60 0.85 -5.62 16.87
CA GLY A 60 1.08 -6.12 18.21
C GLY A 60 0.96 -5.01 19.26
N GLU A 61 0.97 -5.40 20.54
CA GLU A 61 0.89 -4.46 21.67
C GLU A 61 2.09 -3.51 21.79
N ASP A 62 3.19 -3.85 21.11
CA ASP A 62 4.42 -3.05 21.05
C ASP A 62 4.35 -1.93 19.99
N PHE A 63 3.26 -1.83 19.19
CA PHE A 63 3.12 -0.80 18.17
C PHE A 63 2.58 0.51 18.76
N ASN A 64 3.33 1.60 18.60
CA ASN A 64 2.89 2.91 19.07
C ASN A 64 1.97 3.60 18.06
N VAL A 65 0.67 3.33 18.13
CA VAL A 65 -0.35 3.91 17.25
C VAL A 65 -0.49 5.44 17.37
N ASP A 66 -0.03 6.05 18.45
CA ASP A 66 -0.16 7.51 18.68
C ASP A 66 0.56 8.34 17.60
N LYS A 67 1.58 7.77 16.97
CA LYS A 67 2.23 8.44 15.84
C LYS A 67 1.33 8.57 14.62
N LEU A 68 0.45 7.60 14.38
CA LEU A 68 -0.51 7.66 13.28
C LEU A 68 -1.63 8.67 13.53
N LYS A 69 -1.97 8.97 14.80
CA LYS A 69 -2.98 9.97 15.16
C LYS A 69 -2.64 11.41 14.73
N LYS A 70 -1.39 11.66 14.38
CA LYS A 70 -0.93 12.98 13.86
C LYS A 70 -1.35 13.23 12.41
N PHE A 71 -1.78 12.19 11.71
CA PHE A 71 -2.20 12.24 10.33
C PHE A 71 -3.72 12.22 10.21
N ASN A 72 -4.24 12.60 9.05
CA ASN A 72 -5.67 12.60 8.77
C ASN A 72 -6.17 11.17 8.43
N ILE A 73 -5.87 10.22 9.34
CA ILE A 73 -6.22 8.80 9.21
C ILE A 73 -7.32 8.47 10.21
N ASP A 74 -8.39 7.84 9.73
CA ASP A 74 -9.41 7.25 10.56
C ASP A 74 -8.95 5.87 11.06
N LEU A 75 -8.59 5.80 12.31
CA LEU A 75 -8.00 4.60 12.93
C LEU A 75 -9.04 3.67 13.57
N ARG A 76 -10.34 3.84 13.31
CA ARG A 76 -11.39 2.93 13.85
C ARG A 76 -11.22 1.47 13.41
N GLY A 77 -10.55 1.24 12.29
CA GLY A 77 -10.19 -0.10 11.78
C GLY A 77 -8.79 -0.57 12.22
N PHE A 78 -8.10 0.21 13.07
CA PHE A 78 -6.80 -0.18 13.58
C PHE A 78 -6.94 -0.93 14.90
N HIS A 79 -6.43 -2.16 14.96
CA HIS A 79 -6.54 -2.99 16.16
C HIS A 79 -5.16 -3.37 16.71
N THR A 80 -4.94 -3.06 17.99
CA THR A 80 -3.79 -3.56 18.73
C THR A 80 -4.14 -4.91 19.34
N ARG A 81 -3.39 -5.96 18.99
CA ARG A 81 -3.60 -7.32 19.48
C ARG A 81 -2.72 -7.56 20.70
N LYS A 82 -3.38 -7.87 21.84
CA LYS A 82 -2.71 -8.21 23.08
C LYS A 82 -1.93 -9.52 22.93
N ASP A 83 -0.79 -9.60 23.63
CA ASP A 83 0.10 -10.78 23.63
C ASP A 83 0.70 -11.13 22.23
N GLU A 84 0.54 -10.25 21.24
CA GLU A 84 1.17 -10.38 19.92
C GLU A 84 2.29 -9.35 19.76
N LYS A 85 3.30 -9.70 18.98
CA LYS A 85 4.38 -8.79 18.57
C LYS A 85 4.15 -8.32 17.14
N THR A 86 4.36 -7.03 16.93
CA THR A 86 4.28 -6.41 15.61
C THR A 86 5.29 -7.03 14.66
N SER A 87 4.87 -7.29 13.42
CA SER A 87 5.75 -7.77 12.35
C SER A 87 6.92 -6.81 12.16
N ARG A 88 8.09 -7.36 11.87
CA ARG A 88 9.33 -6.62 11.65
C ARG A 88 9.97 -7.04 10.34
N PHE A 89 10.36 -6.05 9.55
CA PHE A 89 11.12 -6.26 8.33
C PHE A 89 12.49 -5.64 8.49
N TYR A 90 13.52 -6.37 8.07
CA TYR A 90 14.91 -5.96 8.13
C TYR A 90 15.41 -5.77 6.71
N ASN A 91 15.59 -4.53 6.29
CA ASN A 91 16.13 -4.18 4.99
C ASN A 91 17.64 -4.00 5.09
N ILE A 92 18.39 -4.95 4.57
CA ILE A 92 19.84 -4.93 4.53
C ILE A 92 20.28 -4.33 3.20
N LEU A 93 20.58 -3.04 3.20
CA LEU A 93 21.09 -2.36 2.01
C LEU A 93 22.54 -2.83 1.76
N LYS A 94 22.81 -3.38 0.58
CA LYS A 94 24.12 -3.90 0.18
C LYS A 94 24.97 -2.86 -0.55
N THR A 95 24.34 -1.84 -1.10
CA THR A 95 24.99 -0.74 -1.83
C THR A 95 24.64 0.60 -1.20
N ARG A 96 25.52 1.61 -1.37
CA ARG A 96 25.32 2.97 -0.82
C ARG A 96 24.07 3.65 -1.39
N ASP A 97 23.68 3.32 -2.63
CA ASP A 97 22.53 3.85 -3.33
C ASP A 97 21.25 3.03 -3.09
N GLY A 98 21.31 2.02 -2.22
CA GLY A 98 20.16 1.19 -1.85
C GLY A 98 19.60 0.33 -3.00
N GLN A 99 20.36 0.13 -4.08
CA GLN A 99 19.88 -0.63 -5.24
C GLN A 99 19.81 -2.13 -4.97
N GLU A 100 20.76 -2.65 -4.19
CA GLU A 100 20.75 -4.04 -3.74
C GLU A 100 20.35 -4.12 -2.29
N ARG A 101 19.30 -4.88 -2.02
CA ARG A 101 18.84 -5.13 -0.65
C ARG A 101 18.48 -6.60 -0.45
N GLU A 102 18.66 -7.04 0.76
CA GLU A 102 18.14 -8.30 1.27
C GLU A 102 17.08 -7.99 2.30
N ILE A 103 15.97 -8.70 2.26
CA ILE A 103 14.88 -8.55 3.22
C ILE A 103 14.83 -9.81 4.06
N ALA A 104 14.91 -9.62 5.39
CA ALA A 104 14.53 -10.63 6.36
C ALA A 104 13.28 -10.16 7.08
N ALA A 105 12.41 -11.08 7.49
CA ALA A 105 11.16 -10.73 8.13
C ALA A 105 10.87 -11.62 9.34
N GLU A 106 10.40 -11.00 10.41
CA GLU A 106 9.69 -11.63 11.51
C GLU A 106 8.20 -11.34 11.30
N TYR A 107 7.58 -12.07 10.37
CA TYR A 107 6.19 -11.83 10.00
C TYR A 107 5.24 -12.58 10.93
N ASN A 108 4.28 -11.85 11.49
CA ASN A 108 3.23 -12.40 12.33
C ASN A 108 1.92 -12.50 11.55
N GLU A 109 1.63 -13.67 10.98
CA GLU A 109 0.43 -13.93 10.18
C GLU A 109 -0.89 -13.65 10.94
N ARG A 110 -0.89 -13.74 12.28
CA ARG A 110 -2.07 -13.47 13.11
C ARG A 110 -2.50 -12.00 13.09
N LEU A 111 -1.60 -11.13 12.62
CA LEU A 111 -1.86 -9.69 12.48
C LEU A 111 -2.37 -9.33 11.08
N THR A 112 -2.46 -10.27 10.16
CA THR A 112 -3.01 -9.99 8.84
C THR A 112 -4.45 -9.53 8.97
N ALA A 113 -4.75 -8.35 8.41
CA ALA A 113 -6.09 -7.79 8.40
C ALA A 113 -7.06 -8.66 7.59
N THR A 114 -8.28 -8.81 8.08
CA THR A 114 -9.36 -9.57 7.46
C THR A 114 -10.57 -8.70 7.21
N PHE A 115 -11.57 -9.21 6.50
CA PHE A 115 -12.84 -8.50 6.33
C PHE A 115 -13.53 -8.17 7.67
N ASP A 116 -13.40 -9.04 8.65
CA ASP A 116 -14.09 -8.89 9.95
C ASP A 116 -13.46 -7.78 10.82
N ASP A 117 -12.25 -7.32 10.45
CA ASP A 117 -11.60 -6.14 11.07
C ASP A 117 -12.13 -4.82 10.49
N ILE A 118 -12.92 -4.85 9.42
CA ILE A 118 -13.46 -3.64 8.79
C ILE A 118 -14.63 -3.10 9.63
N PRO A 119 -14.56 -1.88 10.16
CA PRO A 119 -15.68 -1.25 10.85
C PRO A 119 -16.93 -1.17 9.94
N LYS A 120 -18.11 -1.39 10.50
CA LYS A 120 -19.39 -1.32 9.75
C LYS A 120 -19.58 0.00 9.01
N GLU A 121 -19.10 1.10 9.59
CA GLU A 121 -19.13 2.41 8.96
C GLU A 121 -18.26 2.47 7.71
N PHE A 122 -17.09 1.79 7.70
CA PHE A 122 -16.19 1.76 6.56
C PHE A 122 -16.75 0.97 5.38
N LEU A 123 -17.66 0.00 5.62
CA LEU A 123 -18.33 -0.72 4.55
C LEU A 123 -19.22 0.19 3.66
N LYS A 124 -19.50 1.42 4.09
CA LYS A 124 -20.18 2.45 3.29
C LYS A 124 -19.24 3.17 2.30
N ALA A 125 -17.93 2.98 2.43
CA ALA A 125 -16.97 3.56 1.49
C ALA A 125 -17.15 2.94 0.09
N LYS A 126 -16.87 3.76 -0.92
CA LYS A 126 -16.92 3.29 -2.32
C LYS A 126 -15.59 2.74 -2.80
N TYR A 127 -14.48 3.19 -2.24
CA TYR A 127 -13.14 2.84 -2.69
C TYR A 127 -12.38 2.07 -1.59
N PHE A 128 -11.77 0.96 -1.99
CA PHE A 128 -10.92 0.15 -1.13
C PHE A 128 -9.58 -0.09 -1.82
N TYR A 129 -8.50 0.04 -1.07
CA TYR A 129 -7.19 -0.39 -1.49
C TYR A 129 -6.74 -1.52 -0.58
N ILE A 130 -6.52 -2.70 -1.16
CA ILE A 130 -6.02 -3.87 -0.44
C ILE A 130 -4.55 -4.00 -0.82
N SER A 131 -3.69 -3.62 0.12
CA SER A 131 -2.25 -3.61 -0.10
C SER A 131 -1.68 -5.04 -0.16
N THR A 132 -0.38 -5.15 -0.25
CA THR A 132 0.33 -6.43 -0.32
C THR A 132 0.03 -7.30 0.90
N MET A 133 -0.47 -8.50 0.68
CA MET A 133 -0.69 -9.57 1.66
C MET A 133 -0.82 -10.92 0.93
N LEU A 134 -1.03 -12.02 1.66
CA LEU A 134 -1.27 -13.33 1.06
C LEU A 134 -2.46 -13.26 0.09
N PRO A 135 -2.34 -13.78 -1.15
CA PRO A 135 -3.39 -13.69 -2.18
C PRO A 135 -4.73 -14.25 -1.74
N LYS A 136 -4.74 -15.36 -0.99
CA LYS A 136 -5.97 -15.94 -0.42
C LYS A 136 -6.74 -14.96 0.47
N ASN A 137 -6.03 -14.13 1.24
CA ASN A 137 -6.65 -13.15 2.14
C ASN A 137 -7.21 -11.97 1.33
N GLN A 138 -6.45 -11.49 0.34
CA GLN A 138 -6.95 -10.46 -0.60
C GLN A 138 -8.22 -10.94 -1.29
N LYS A 139 -8.24 -12.15 -1.84
CA LYS A 139 -9.40 -12.73 -2.52
C LYS A 139 -10.62 -12.77 -1.60
N GLN A 140 -10.48 -13.28 -0.37
CA GLN A 140 -11.58 -13.34 0.59
C GLN A 140 -12.14 -11.96 0.93
N ILE A 141 -11.27 -10.96 1.11
CA ILE A 141 -11.70 -9.57 1.37
C ILE A 141 -12.47 -9.02 0.18
N ILE A 142 -11.97 -9.20 -1.05
CA ILE A 142 -12.62 -8.74 -2.28
C ILE A 142 -14.01 -9.34 -2.41
N GLU A 143 -14.13 -10.68 -2.28
CA GLU A 143 -15.40 -11.39 -2.41
C GLU A 143 -16.43 -10.92 -1.37
N LYS A 144 -16.03 -10.76 -0.11
CA LYS A 144 -16.92 -10.27 0.95
C LYS A 144 -17.33 -8.80 0.73
N LEU A 145 -16.40 -7.92 0.29
CA LEU A 145 -16.72 -6.54 -0.06
C LEU A 145 -17.71 -6.47 -1.22
N ARG A 146 -17.51 -7.26 -2.28
CA ARG A 146 -18.41 -7.34 -3.44
C ARG A 146 -19.79 -7.88 -3.06
N ASN A 147 -19.85 -8.87 -2.17
CA ASN A 147 -21.12 -9.39 -1.66
C ASN A 147 -21.87 -8.34 -0.83
N HIS A 148 -21.15 -7.49 -0.08
CA HIS A 148 -21.75 -6.40 0.68
C HIS A 148 -22.22 -5.25 -0.23
N ASN A 149 -21.40 -4.87 -1.20
CA ASN A 149 -21.69 -3.82 -2.17
C ASN A 149 -21.00 -4.13 -3.50
N PRO A 150 -21.75 -4.55 -4.56
CA PRO A 150 -21.16 -4.91 -5.86
C PRO A 150 -20.53 -3.71 -6.60
N ASN A 151 -20.84 -2.47 -6.19
CA ASN A 151 -20.36 -1.25 -6.84
C ASN A 151 -19.10 -0.65 -6.19
N VAL A 152 -18.44 -1.36 -5.26
CA VAL A 152 -17.16 -0.92 -4.71
C VAL A 152 -16.08 -0.94 -5.79
N ILE A 153 -15.14 -0.01 -5.69
CA ILE A 153 -13.96 0.05 -6.56
C ILE A 153 -12.76 -0.40 -5.73
N ILE A 154 -12.11 -1.44 -6.19
CA ILE A 154 -11.04 -2.11 -5.45
C ILE A 154 -9.74 -2.02 -6.22
N GLY A 155 -8.70 -1.45 -5.56
CA GLY A 155 -7.31 -1.50 -6.01
C GLY A 155 -6.53 -2.56 -5.26
N VAL A 156 -5.59 -3.24 -5.95
CA VAL A 156 -4.73 -4.28 -5.37
C VAL A 156 -3.27 -4.13 -5.79
N ASP A 157 -2.37 -4.58 -4.92
CA ASP A 157 -0.95 -4.77 -5.20
C ASP A 157 -0.52 -6.15 -4.68
N THR A 158 0.70 -6.60 -5.01
CA THR A 158 1.24 -7.89 -4.54
C THR A 158 2.72 -7.78 -4.19
N PHE A 159 3.19 -8.73 -3.39
CA PHE A 159 4.62 -8.95 -3.19
C PHE A 159 5.22 -9.71 -4.37
N GLU A 160 6.51 -9.49 -4.62
CA GLU A 160 7.31 -10.22 -5.61
C GLU A 160 7.19 -11.74 -5.45
N GLU A 161 7.22 -12.20 -4.21
CA GLU A 161 7.14 -13.63 -3.85
C GLU A 161 5.89 -14.33 -4.39
N TYR A 162 4.76 -13.60 -4.47
CA TYR A 162 3.48 -14.16 -4.91
C TYR A 162 3.11 -13.79 -6.35
N ALA A 163 3.87 -12.90 -6.99
CA ALA A 163 3.50 -12.33 -8.29
C ALA A 163 3.27 -13.34 -9.42
N ASN A 164 3.90 -14.52 -9.34
CA ASN A 164 3.79 -15.57 -10.34
C ASN A 164 2.77 -16.68 -9.98
N SER A 165 2.02 -16.53 -8.87
CA SER A 165 1.01 -17.52 -8.49
C SER A 165 -0.31 -17.35 -9.25
N ASP A 166 -1.01 -18.45 -9.49
CA ASP A 166 -2.36 -18.42 -10.06
C ASP A 166 -3.34 -17.68 -9.15
N GLU A 167 -3.18 -17.81 -7.83
CA GLU A 167 -4.01 -17.12 -6.85
C GLU A 167 -3.87 -15.59 -6.96
N THR A 168 -2.66 -15.09 -7.15
CA THR A 168 -2.44 -13.65 -7.40
C THR A 168 -3.11 -13.21 -8.69
N ARG A 169 -3.03 -14.01 -9.75
CA ARG A 169 -3.71 -13.72 -11.01
C ARG A 169 -5.21 -13.60 -10.80
N GLU A 170 -5.83 -14.51 -10.03
CA GLU A 170 -7.25 -14.44 -9.70
C GLU A 170 -7.62 -13.17 -8.94
N VAL A 171 -6.81 -12.77 -7.95
CA VAL A 171 -6.99 -11.53 -7.19
C VAL A 171 -6.99 -10.31 -8.13
N PHE A 172 -6.03 -10.25 -9.05
CA PHE A 172 -5.91 -9.15 -10.00
C PHE A 172 -7.05 -9.14 -11.03
N ASP A 173 -7.56 -10.30 -11.41
CA ASP A 173 -8.73 -10.42 -12.28
C ASP A 173 -10.05 -9.96 -11.61
N LEU A 174 -10.13 -10.01 -10.27
CA LEU A 174 -11.27 -9.55 -9.48
C LEU A 174 -11.23 -8.05 -9.16
N ALA A 175 -10.07 -7.43 -9.26
CA ALA A 175 -9.87 -6.02 -8.93
C ALA A 175 -10.27 -5.08 -10.08
N ASP A 176 -10.62 -3.84 -9.76
CA ASP A 176 -10.86 -2.78 -10.76
C ASP A 176 -9.56 -2.10 -11.18
N ILE A 177 -8.63 -1.95 -10.23
CA ILE A 177 -7.36 -1.26 -10.41
C ILE A 177 -6.23 -2.19 -9.95
N ALA A 178 -5.27 -2.43 -10.81
CA ALA A 178 -4.09 -3.25 -10.54
C ALA A 178 -2.83 -2.37 -10.51
N PHE A 179 -2.06 -2.48 -9.44
CA PHE A 179 -0.71 -1.93 -9.35
C PHE A 179 0.29 -3.04 -9.63
N VAL A 180 1.07 -2.90 -10.70
CA VAL A 180 1.92 -3.98 -11.22
C VAL A 180 3.33 -3.47 -11.38
N ASP A 181 4.32 -4.16 -10.82
CA ASP A 181 5.72 -3.90 -11.15
C ASP A 181 6.04 -4.43 -12.55
N LYS A 182 6.88 -3.71 -13.29
CA LYS A 182 7.23 -4.05 -14.69
C LYS A 182 7.79 -5.47 -14.86
N GLU A 183 8.38 -6.00 -13.79
CA GLU A 183 8.94 -7.36 -13.74
C GLU A 183 7.85 -8.45 -13.77
N PHE A 184 6.59 -8.11 -13.44
CA PHE A 184 5.48 -9.06 -13.35
C PHE A 184 4.58 -9.01 -14.59
N SER A 185 5.18 -9.24 -15.75
CA SER A 185 4.50 -9.13 -17.06
C SER A 185 3.24 -10.01 -17.18
N ASN A 186 3.18 -11.14 -16.49
CA ASN A 186 2.02 -12.02 -16.41
C ASN A 186 0.81 -11.33 -15.78
N LEU A 187 1.01 -10.41 -14.82
CA LEU A 187 -0.07 -9.66 -14.18
C LEU A 187 -0.58 -8.49 -15.03
N ILE A 188 0.24 -7.97 -15.95
CA ILE A 188 -0.20 -6.91 -16.89
C ILE A 188 -1.39 -7.37 -17.74
N GLN A 189 -1.53 -8.67 -17.96
CA GLN A 189 -2.62 -9.27 -18.75
C GLN A 189 -3.89 -9.56 -17.91
N CYS A 190 -3.94 -9.16 -16.62
CA CYS A 190 -5.12 -9.33 -15.79
C CYS A 190 -6.34 -8.56 -16.33
N LYS A 191 -7.55 -8.92 -15.85
CA LYS A 191 -8.81 -8.34 -16.31
C LYS A 191 -9.14 -6.97 -15.70
N SER A 192 -8.32 -6.47 -14.77
CA SER A 192 -8.51 -5.12 -14.21
C SER A 192 -8.62 -4.07 -15.30
N LYS A 193 -9.59 -3.17 -15.16
CA LYS A 193 -9.87 -2.12 -16.16
C LYS A 193 -8.77 -1.08 -16.22
N THR A 194 -8.22 -0.73 -15.08
CA THR A 194 -7.13 0.25 -14.93
C THR A 194 -5.90 -0.45 -14.35
N LYS A 195 -4.75 -0.22 -14.96
CA LYS A 195 -3.47 -0.73 -14.45
C LYS A 195 -2.47 0.40 -14.34
N VAL A 196 -1.79 0.46 -13.22
CA VAL A 196 -0.62 1.33 -13.00
C VAL A 196 0.61 0.44 -13.01
N ILE A 197 1.37 0.49 -14.09
CA ILE A 197 2.59 -0.30 -14.27
C ILE A 197 3.76 0.53 -13.76
N LYS A 198 4.36 0.11 -12.67
CA LYS A 198 5.47 0.80 -11.99
C LYS A 198 6.79 0.47 -12.72
N LEU A 199 7.49 1.49 -13.20
CA LEU A 199 8.77 1.37 -13.93
C LEU A 199 9.99 1.75 -13.08
N GLY A 200 9.81 1.83 -11.75
CA GLY A 200 10.83 2.32 -10.82
C GLY A 200 11.21 3.77 -11.12
N LYS A 201 12.51 4.07 -11.14
CA LYS A 201 13.02 5.43 -11.36
C LYS A 201 12.62 6.11 -12.66
N THR A 202 12.03 5.38 -13.60
CA THR A 202 11.59 5.93 -14.91
C THR A 202 10.10 6.29 -14.94
N GLY A 203 9.40 6.16 -13.81
CA GLY A 203 8.00 6.55 -13.69
C GLY A 203 7.01 5.40 -13.77
N CYS A 204 5.86 5.63 -14.40
CA CYS A 204 4.77 4.67 -14.51
C CYS A 204 4.12 4.71 -15.90
N ILE A 205 3.48 3.58 -16.26
CA ILE A 205 2.52 3.57 -17.38
C ILE A 205 1.13 3.40 -16.77
N LEU A 206 0.22 4.30 -17.11
CA LEU A 206 -1.21 4.13 -16.89
C LEU A 206 -1.78 3.41 -18.11
N LEU A 207 -2.37 2.26 -17.89
CA LEU A 207 -3.16 1.54 -18.88
C LEU A 207 -4.62 1.58 -18.43
N ASP A 208 -5.43 2.38 -19.09
CA ASP A 208 -6.87 2.47 -18.82
C ASP A 208 -7.63 1.96 -20.04
N ARG A 209 -8.22 0.78 -19.90
CA ARG A 209 -8.78 -0.02 -21.00
C ARG A 209 -7.73 -0.27 -22.10
N GLU A 210 -7.86 0.40 -23.25
CA GLU A 210 -6.96 0.26 -24.38
C GLU A 210 -5.97 1.43 -24.54
N HIS A 211 -6.07 2.45 -23.66
CA HIS A 211 -5.21 3.63 -23.71
C HIS A 211 -4.03 3.46 -22.75
N ALA A 212 -2.84 3.50 -23.29
CA ALA A 212 -1.60 3.47 -22.54
C ALA A 212 -0.92 4.85 -22.59
N GLN A 213 -0.61 5.41 -21.42
CA GLN A 213 0.10 6.67 -21.28
C GLN A 213 1.25 6.52 -20.29
N LYS A 214 2.45 6.94 -20.70
CA LYS A 214 3.61 6.98 -19.83
C LYS A 214 3.68 8.31 -19.08
N PHE A 215 4.02 8.23 -17.80
CA PHE A 215 4.30 9.35 -16.91
C PHE A 215 5.73 9.18 -16.40
N ASP A 216 6.60 10.12 -16.76
CA ASP A 216 7.98 10.09 -16.31
C ASP A 216 8.09 10.56 -14.86
N ALA A 217 8.96 9.90 -14.10
CA ALA A 217 9.31 10.35 -12.77
C ALA A 217 10.39 11.41 -12.81
N THR A 218 10.37 12.33 -11.83
CA THR A 218 11.51 13.22 -11.60
C THR A 218 12.67 12.37 -11.08
N VAL A 219 13.80 12.41 -11.76
CA VAL A 219 14.99 11.70 -11.32
C VAL A 219 15.55 12.40 -10.08
N ILE A 220 15.61 11.66 -8.97
CA ILE A 220 16.29 12.09 -7.74
C ILE A 220 17.68 11.45 -7.72
N GLU A 221 18.69 12.30 -7.63
CA GLU A 221 20.05 11.85 -7.32
C GLU A 221 20.15 11.53 -5.82
N ASN A 222 20.83 10.42 -5.49
CA ASN A 222 21.09 10.00 -4.11
C ASN A 222 19.86 9.51 -3.30
N VAL A 223 19.04 8.64 -3.91
CA VAL A 223 18.01 7.92 -3.16
C VAL A 223 18.69 6.99 -2.14
N VAL A 224 18.45 7.23 -0.85
CA VAL A 224 19.03 6.45 0.26
C VAL A 224 18.19 5.21 0.55
N ASP A 225 16.87 5.34 0.48
CA ASP A 225 15.92 4.27 0.82
C ASP A 225 14.66 4.41 -0.05
N LYS A 226 14.29 3.35 -0.74
CA LYS A 226 13.10 3.27 -1.60
C LYS A 226 11.97 2.41 -0.99
N THR A 227 12.14 1.99 0.27
CA THR A 227 11.14 1.15 0.94
C THR A 227 9.80 1.88 1.06
N GLY A 228 8.72 1.18 0.71
CA GLY A 228 7.35 1.74 0.75
C GLY A 228 7.01 2.72 -0.39
N ALA A 229 7.93 2.92 -1.31
CA ALA A 229 7.73 3.85 -2.43
C ALA A 229 6.54 3.47 -3.31
N GLY A 230 6.38 2.19 -3.66
CA GLY A 230 5.23 1.69 -4.39
C GLY A 230 3.92 1.85 -3.61
N ASP A 231 3.94 1.55 -2.31
CA ASP A 231 2.77 1.71 -1.45
C ASP A 231 2.32 3.17 -1.35
N CYS A 232 3.28 4.09 -1.22
CA CYS A 232 3.03 5.53 -1.22
C CYS A 232 2.30 5.96 -2.50
N LEU A 233 2.83 5.60 -3.67
CA LEU A 233 2.22 5.90 -4.96
C LEU A 233 0.79 5.33 -5.04
N ASN A 234 0.59 4.07 -4.66
CA ASN A 234 -0.69 3.40 -4.73
C ASN A 234 -1.74 4.06 -3.82
N GLY A 235 -1.37 4.33 -2.56
CA GLY A 235 -2.25 4.98 -1.59
C GLY A 235 -2.68 6.38 -2.02
N VAL A 236 -1.74 7.19 -2.50
CA VAL A 236 -2.02 8.55 -3.00
C VAL A 236 -2.89 8.51 -4.25
N PHE A 237 -2.56 7.66 -5.23
CA PHE A 237 -3.37 7.48 -6.43
C PHE A 237 -4.82 7.11 -6.08
N MET A 238 -5.02 6.08 -5.25
CA MET A 238 -6.34 5.63 -4.83
C MET A 238 -7.13 6.72 -4.09
N ASN A 239 -6.45 7.51 -3.25
CA ASN A 239 -7.13 8.59 -2.52
C ASN A 239 -7.56 9.74 -3.43
N LEU A 240 -6.75 10.10 -4.41
CA LEU A 240 -7.10 11.14 -5.36
C LEU A 240 -8.28 10.73 -6.25
N ILE A 241 -8.29 9.50 -6.81
CA ILE A 241 -9.43 9.03 -7.61
C ILE A 241 -10.70 8.90 -6.77
N ALA A 242 -10.61 8.47 -5.52
CA ALA A 242 -11.74 8.43 -4.59
C ALA A 242 -12.34 9.82 -4.35
N ASN A 243 -11.53 10.88 -4.51
CA ASN A 243 -11.94 12.27 -4.37
C ASN A 243 -12.24 12.97 -5.70
N GLY A 244 -12.35 12.22 -6.80
CA GLY A 244 -12.91 12.68 -8.07
C GLY A 244 -11.87 13.18 -9.09
N TYR A 245 -10.60 12.95 -8.86
CA TYR A 245 -9.55 13.23 -9.86
C TYR A 245 -9.60 12.18 -10.98
N SER A 246 -9.22 12.55 -12.21
CA SER A 246 -9.00 11.57 -13.27
C SER A 246 -7.78 10.70 -12.98
N ASN A 247 -7.72 9.52 -13.59
CA ASN A 247 -6.60 8.59 -13.41
C ASN A 247 -5.26 9.25 -13.76
N GLU A 248 -5.20 10.06 -14.83
CA GLU A 248 -3.98 10.75 -15.27
C GLU A 248 -3.51 11.78 -14.25
N VAL A 249 -4.43 12.62 -13.74
CA VAL A 249 -4.11 13.66 -12.76
C VAL A 249 -3.70 13.02 -11.44
N ALA A 250 -4.40 11.98 -11.03
CA ALA A 250 -4.10 11.24 -9.82
C ALA A 250 -2.71 10.60 -9.88
N LEU A 251 -2.36 9.96 -11.02
CA LEU A 251 -1.06 9.31 -11.17
C LEU A 251 0.08 10.34 -11.22
N LYS A 252 -0.10 11.45 -11.95
CA LYS A 252 0.91 12.51 -11.99
C LYS A 252 1.22 13.06 -10.59
N LYS A 253 0.18 13.36 -9.80
CA LYS A 253 0.34 13.83 -8.42
C LYS A 253 0.96 12.78 -7.51
N ALA A 254 0.59 11.51 -7.66
CA ALA A 254 1.15 10.43 -6.87
C ALA A 254 2.66 10.23 -7.14
N ILE A 255 3.09 10.37 -8.39
CA ILE A 255 4.51 10.34 -8.78
C ILE A 255 5.27 11.52 -8.14
N GLU A 256 4.71 12.74 -8.16
CA GLU A 256 5.35 13.94 -7.61
C GLU A 256 5.63 13.83 -6.11
N ILE A 257 4.72 13.21 -5.33
CA ILE A 257 4.89 13.05 -3.87
C ILE A 257 5.86 11.96 -3.49
N HIS A 258 5.94 10.92 -4.29
CA HIS A 258 6.84 9.82 -4.08
C HIS A 258 8.31 10.27 -3.97
N TYR A 259 8.63 11.47 -4.40
CA TYR A 259 9.98 12.05 -4.45
C TYR A 259 10.23 13.15 -3.41
N GLN A 260 9.31 13.43 -2.50
CA GLN A 260 9.50 14.37 -1.39
C GLN A 260 9.72 13.63 -0.05
#